data_e7f368ab32f3b85fa1cd32e8563c0e44
#
_entry.id   e7f368ab32f3b85fa1cd32e8563c0e44
#
_cell.length_a   1.000
_cell.length_b   1.000
_cell.length_c   1.000
_cell.angle_alpha   90.00
_cell.angle_beta   90.00
_cell.angle_gamma   90.00
#
_symmetry.space_group_name_H-M   'P 1'
#
loop_
_entity.id
_entity.type
_entity.pdbx_description
1 polymer ?
#
loop_
_entity_poly.entity_id
_entity_poly.type
_entity_poly.pdbx_seq_one_letter_code
_entity_poly.pdbx_strand_id
1 'polypeptide(L)'
;MSRIQGKLALITGASSGIGQSCARRFAADGANLVLWARRKDRLDALAGELRGVGVTVHTAGVDVRDRAVVFAAAASLLRDVGVPDILLNNAGLAAGLAKTHEGDPDDWDRMIDTNLKGLLNVSRAVMPTMVARGTGHVVNIGSTAGHQVYPMGNVYNATKFGVKALTEGMNLDCAGTKVRVSSVDPGHVRTEFTAVRFHGDRARADKVYDGFRPLMPDDIADVVAYVVNLPEHMNIVDVIVVPSAQRNVYVIDRAT
;
A
#
# COMPACT_ATOMS: atom_id res chain seq x y z
N MET A 1 0.00 -20.43 15.40
CA MET A 1 -0.80 -19.21 15.64
C MET A 1 -0.14 -18.03 14.91
N SER A 2 -0.92 -17.17 14.29
CA SER A 2 -0.40 -15.96 13.63
C SER A 2 0.13 -14.96 14.68
N ARG A 3 1.29 -14.33 14.41
CA ARG A 3 1.87 -13.32 15.33
C ARG A 3 1.13 -11.98 15.28
N ILE A 4 0.23 -11.81 14.32
CA ILE A 4 -0.61 -10.61 14.24
C ILE A 4 -2.00 -10.82 14.86
N GLN A 5 -2.30 -11.99 15.40
CA GLN A 5 -3.56 -12.23 16.11
C GLN A 5 -3.72 -11.23 17.26
N GLY A 6 -4.86 -10.54 17.31
CA GLY A 6 -5.18 -9.50 18.28
C GLY A 6 -4.45 -8.15 18.06
N LYS A 7 -3.51 -8.06 17.12
CA LYS A 7 -2.82 -6.83 16.77
C LYS A 7 -3.75 -5.88 16.03
N LEU A 8 -3.48 -4.57 16.11
CA LEU A 8 -4.21 -3.54 15.41
C LEU A 8 -3.45 -3.12 14.12
N ALA A 9 -4.09 -3.28 12.96
CA ALA A 9 -3.52 -2.90 11.67
C ALA A 9 -4.29 -1.74 11.03
N LEU A 10 -3.61 -0.64 10.74
CA LEU A 10 -4.13 0.45 9.92
C LEU A 10 -3.74 0.23 8.46
N ILE A 11 -4.73 0.19 7.56
CA ILE A 11 -4.54 -0.02 6.13
C ILE A 11 -5.10 1.17 5.35
N THR A 12 -4.26 1.86 4.60
CA THR A 12 -4.69 2.92 3.68
C THR A 12 -5.00 2.37 2.29
N GLY A 13 -5.96 3.00 1.58
CA GLY A 13 -6.40 2.50 0.27
C GLY A 13 -7.13 1.16 0.33
N ALA A 14 -7.76 0.83 1.46
CA ALA A 14 -8.37 -0.47 1.75
C ALA A 14 -9.67 -0.76 0.96
N SER A 15 -10.18 0.18 0.17
CA SER A 15 -11.47 0.02 -0.54
C SER A 15 -11.39 -0.82 -1.83
N SER A 16 -10.20 -1.26 -2.25
CA SER A 16 -10.00 -2.11 -3.45
C SER A 16 -8.59 -2.71 -3.53
N GLY A 17 -8.42 -3.65 -4.44
CA GLY A 17 -7.13 -4.21 -4.82
C GLY A 17 -6.31 -4.75 -3.64
N ILE A 18 -5.01 -4.46 -3.63
CA ILE A 18 -4.07 -4.99 -2.64
C ILE A 18 -4.51 -4.65 -1.21
N GLY A 19 -4.92 -3.41 -0.93
CA GLY A 19 -5.35 -3.01 0.41
C GLY A 19 -6.57 -3.76 0.91
N GLN A 20 -7.54 -4.06 0.04
CA GLN A 20 -8.71 -4.85 0.36
C GLN A 20 -8.34 -6.32 0.64
N SER A 21 -7.46 -6.90 -0.19
CA SER A 21 -6.99 -8.28 0.02
C SER A 21 -6.15 -8.40 1.29
N CYS A 22 -5.29 -7.41 1.60
CA CYS A 22 -4.57 -7.35 2.87
C CYS A 22 -5.52 -7.27 4.07
N ALA A 23 -6.61 -6.50 3.96
CA ALA A 23 -7.61 -6.43 5.04
C ALA A 23 -8.26 -7.80 5.30
N ARG A 24 -8.65 -8.53 4.24
CA ARG A 24 -9.18 -9.90 4.36
C ARG A 24 -8.16 -10.87 4.95
N ARG A 25 -6.92 -10.81 4.46
CA ARG A 25 -5.86 -11.70 4.94
C ARG A 25 -5.53 -11.44 6.41
N PHE A 26 -5.41 -10.19 6.81
CA PHE A 26 -5.12 -9.83 8.20
C PHE A 26 -6.27 -10.21 9.15
N ALA A 27 -7.53 -10.02 8.70
CA ALA A 27 -8.69 -10.49 9.46
C ALA A 27 -8.68 -12.00 9.66
N ALA A 28 -8.38 -12.77 8.60
CA ALA A 28 -8.24 -14.24 8.68
C ALA A 28 -7.12 -14.67 9.61
N ASP A 29 -6.06 -13.88 9.73
CA ASP A 29 -4.95 -14.07 10.67
C ASP A 29 -5.28 -13.55 12.10
N GLY A 30 -6.50 -13.04 12.34
CA GLY A 30 -7.01 -12.61 13.64
C GLY A 30 -6.63 -11.18 14.05
N ALA A 31 -6.16 -10.33 13.13
CA ALA A 31 -5.85 -8.95 13.44
C ALA A 31 -7.10 -8.07 13.45
N ASN A 32 -7.17 -7.09 14.37
CA ASN A 32 -8.13 -6.01 14.35
C ASN A 32 -7.73 -4.94 13.31
N LEU A 33 -8.70 -4.29 12.69
CA LEU A 33 -8.45 -3.47 11.51
C LEU A 33 -8.96 -2.04 11.66
N VAL A 34 -8.19 -1.10 11.11
CA VAL A 34 -8.62 0.26 10.79
C VAL A 34 -8.44 0.45 9.29
N LEU A 35 -9.52 0.70 8.59
CA LEU A 35 -9.55 0.78 7.15
C LEU A 35 -9.79 2.22 6.69
N TRP A 36 -8.83 2.81 5.99
CA TRP A 36 -8.91 4.16 5.45
C TRP A 36 -8.94 4.15 3.93
N ALA A 37 -9.90 4.84 3.34
CA ALA A 37 -9.95 5.15 1.92
C ALA A 37 -10.99 6.26 1.67
N ARG A 38 -11.02 6.80 0.46
CA ARG A 38 -12.02 7.81 0.05
C ARG A 38 -13.44 7.26 -0.09
N ARG A 39 -13.57 5.99 -0.54
CA ARG A 39 -14.85 5.32 -0.81
C ARG A 39 -15.35 4.65 0.46
N LYS A 40 -16.03 5.43 1.31
CA LYS A 40 -16.51 4.98 2.64
C LYS A 40 -17.52 3.86 2.53
N ASP A 41 -18.41 3.91 1.54
CA ASP A 41 -19.39 2.87 1.23
C ASP A 41 -18.75 1.49 1.04
N ARG A 42 -17.67 1.43 0.27
CA ARG A 42 -16.92 0.18 0.05
C ARG A 42 -16.19 -0.30 1.31
N LEU A 43 -15.70 0.63 2.13
CA LEU A 43 -15.09 0.26 3.41
C LEU A 43 -16.12 -0.33 4.37
N ASP A 44 -17.34 0.21 4.41
CA ASP A 44 -18.39 -0.27 5.30
C ASP A 44 -18.90 -1.64 4.88
N ALA A 45 -19.01 -1.88 3.57
CA ALA A 45 -19.33 -3.20 3.04
C ALA A 45 -18.25 -4.24 3.42
N LEU A 46 -16.97 -3.90 3.22
CA LEU A 46 -15.86 -4.75 3.61
C LEU A 46 -15.83 -4.99 5.12
N ALA A 47 -16.06 -3.96 5.93
CA ALA A 47 -16.10 -4.09 7.38
C ALA A 47 -17.24 -5.02 7.84
N GLY A 48 -18.41 -4.96 7.17
CA GLY A 48 -19.53 -5.90 7.41
C GLY A 48 -19.11 -7.35 7.19
N GLU A 49 -18.43 -7.61 6.07
CA GLU A 49 -17.86 -8.93 5.75
C GLU A 49 -16.87 -9.40 6.82
N LEU A 50 -15.90 -8.55 7.18
CA LEU A 50 -14.79 -8.93 8.06
C LEU A 50 -15.17 -9.09 9.53
N ARG A 51 -16.18 -8.36 10.02
CA ARG A 51 -16.71 -8.58 11.38
C ARG A 51 -17.29 -9.98 11.56
N GLY A 52 -17.77 -10.59 10.49
CA GLY A 52 -18.28 -11.96 10.48
C GLY A 52 -17.21 -13.02 10.84
N VAL A 53 -15.91 -12.71 10.71
CA VAL A 53 -14.84 -13.62 11.10
C VAL A 53 -14.29 -13.37 12.52
N GLY A 54 -14.96 -12.50 13.29
CA GLY A 54 -14.68 -12.33 14.73
C GLY A 54 -13.62 -11.27 15.07
N VAL A 55 -13.25 -10.39 14.14
CA VAL A 55 -12.32 -9.27 14.38
C VAL A 55 -13.04 -7.93 14.49
N THR A 56 -12.44 -6.97 15.20
CA THR A 56 -12.93 -5.60 15.25
C THR A 56 -12.47 -4.84 14.01
N VAL A 57 -13.40 -4.10 13.37
CA VAL A 57 -13.09 -3.31 12.16
C VAL A 57 -13.65 -1.90 12.30
N HIS A 58 -12.76 -0.91 12.25
CA HIS A 58 -13.07 0.51 12.18
C HIS A 58 -12.84 1.03 10.76
N THR A 59 -13.69 1.96 10.31
CA THR A 59 -13.58 2.54 8.96
C THR A 59 -13.63 4.06 9.03
N ALA A 60 -12.83 4.73 8.20
CA ALA A 60 -12.92 6.18 8.02
C ALA A 60 -12.74 6.58 6.55
N GLY A 61 -13.55 7.54 6.10
CA GLY A 61 -13.41 8.18 4.80
C GLY A 61 -12.23 9.16 4.84
N VAL A 62 -11.04 8.75 4.37
CA VAL A 62 -9.83 9.55 4.42
C VAL A 62 -9.23 9.66 3.02
N ASP A 63 -9.02 10.88 2.55
CA ASP A 63 -8.13 11.16 1.43
C ASP A 63 -6.73 11.45 2.01
N VAL A 64 -5.77 10.58 1.72
CA VAL A 64 -4.39 10.70 2.25
C VAL A 64 -3.68 11.97 1.76
N ARG A 65 -4.17 12.61 0.68
CA ARG A 65 -3.64 13.87 0.16
C ARG A 65 -3.97 15.06 1.06
N ASP A 66 -5.10 14.98 1.77
CA ASP A 66 -5.55 16.02 2.70
C ASP A 66 -4.92 15.80 4.08
N ARG A 67 -3.90 16.61 4.38
CA ARG A 67 -3.18 16.52 5.65
C ARG A 67 -4.08 16.75 6.86
N ALA A 68 -5.02 17.70 6.79
CA ALA A 68 -5.88 18.02 7.92
C ALA A 68 -6.82 16.84 8.23
N VAL A 69 -7.41 16.25 7.20
CA VAL A 69 -8.26 15.04 7.34
C VAL A 69 -7.47 13.86 7.89
N VAL A 70 -6.23 13.64 7.41
CA VAL A 70 -5.36 12.56 7.91
C VAL A 70 -5.04 12.74 9.38
N PHE A 71 -4.64 13.94 9.79
CA PHE A 71 -4.27 14.21 11.20
C PHE A 71 -5.49 14.13 12.13
N ALA A 72 -6.66 14.60 11.70
CA ALA A 72 -7.90 14.47 12.47
C ALA A 72 -8.31 12.98 12.63
N ALA A 73 -8.25 12.22 11.55
CA ALA A 73 -8.55 10.78 11.58
C ALA A 73 -7.56 10.01 12.47
N ALA A 74 -6.26 10.35 12.41
CA ALA A 74 -5.25 9.75 13.28
C ALA A 74 -5.46 10.11 14.75
N ALA A 75 -5.79 11.34 15.06
CA ALA A 75 -6.10 11.76 16.44
C ALA A 75 -7.31 11.00 17.01
N SER A 76 -8.36 10.80 16.21
CA SER A 76 -9.51 9.99 16.61
C SER A 76 -9.13 8.52 16.79
N LEU A 77 -8.38 7.94 15.85
CA LEU A 77 -7.88 6.57 15.95
C LEU A 77 -7.09 6.34 17.26
N LEU A 78 -6.12 7.21 17.53
CA LEU A 78 -5.24 7.08 18.70
C LEU A 78 -5.97 7.24 20.03
N ARG A 79 -6.99 8.12 20.07
CA ARG A 79 -7.82 8.35 21.26
C ARG A 79 -8.83 7.21 21.51
N ASP A 80 -9.52 6.77 20.45
CA ASP A 80 -10.73 5.96 20.57
C ASP A 80 -10.46 4.45 20.36
N VAL A 81 -9.38 4.10 19.65
CA VAL A 81 -9.05 2.71 19.28
C VAL A 81 -7.68 2.30 19.83
N GLY A 82 -6.69 3.16 19.69
CA GLY A 82 -5.33 2.93 20.18
C GLY A 82 -4.25 3.06 19.11
N VAL A 83 -3.01 2.78 19.51
CA VAL A 83 -1.84 2.87 18.62
C VAL A 83 -1.77 1.62 17.73
N PRO A 84 -1.77 1.75 16.41
CA PRO A 84 -1.60 0.59 15.53
C PRO A 84 -0.29 -0.16 15.79
N ASP A 85 -0.33 -1.46 15.69
CA ASP A 85 0.85 -2.33 15.67
C ASP A 85 1.45 -2.40 14.27
N ILE A 86 0.58 -2.31 13.26
CA ILE A 86 0.94 -2.37 11.85
C ILE A 86 0.35 -1.17 11.13
N LEU A 87 1.17 -0.46 10.36
CA LEU A 87 0.74 0.55 9.41
C LEU A 87 1.06 0.07 7.99
N LEU A 88 0.01 -0.20 7.20
CA LEU A 88 0.16 -0.51 5.78
C LEU A 88 -0.17 0.74 4.94
N ASN A 89 0.87 1.42 4.46
CA ASN A 89 0.78 2.50 3.49
C ASN A 89 0.59 1.90 2.07
N ASN A 90 -0.66 1.61 1.73
CA ASN A 90 -1.00 1.02 0.45
C ASN A 90 -1.68 2.02 -0.51
N ALA A 91 -2.24 3.13 -0.01
CA ALA A 91 -2.86 4.13 -0.87
C ALA A 91 -1.86 4.65 -1.91
N GLY A 92 -2.19 4.47 -3.18
CA GLY A 92 -1.35 4.89 -4.29
C GLY A 92 -2.08 4.75 -5.63
N LEU A 93 -1.59 5.44 -6.63
CA LEU A 93 -2.10 5.38 -7.99
C LEU A 93 -1.00 5.65 -9.03
N ALA A 94 -1.29 5.30 -10.28
CA ALA A 94 -0.66 5.89 -11.45
C ALA A 94 -1.73 6.61 -12.27
N ALA A 95 -1.33 7.65 -12.98
CA ALA A 95 -2.18 8.42 -13.87
C ALA A 95 -1.39 8.76 -15.15
N GLY A 96 -2.02 8.54 -16.28
CA GLY A 96 -1.41 8.73 -17.58
C GLY A 96 -0.26 7.77 -17.92
N LEU A 97 0.15 7.83 -19.17
CA LEU A 97 1.32 7.14 -19.71
C LEU A 97 1.77 7.93 -20.96
N ALA A 98 2.70 8.86 -20.77
CA ALA A 98 3.18 9.77 -21.80
C ALA A 98 4.65 10.11 -21.59
N LYS A 99 5.34 10.59 -22.63
CA LYS A 99 6.69 11.14 -22.49
C LYS A 99 6.63 12.40 -21.61
N THR A 100 7.73 12.76 -20.96
CA THR A 100 7.76 13.89 -20.01
C THR A 100 7.29 15.20 -20.63
N HIS A 101 7.63 15.47 -21.90
CA HIS A 101 7.25 16.68 -22.60
C HIS A 101 5.83 16.66 -23.21
N GLU A 102 5.09 15.56 -23.02
CA GLU A 102 3.73 15.34 -23.53
C GLU A 102 2.74 15.03 -22.40
N GLY A 103 3.24 14.87 -21.16
CA GLY A 103 2.43 14.43 -20.03
C GLY A 103 1.55 15.53 -19.46
N ASP A 104 0.46 15.11 -18.81
CA ASP A 104 -0.49 16.00 -18.14
C ASP A 104 0.01 16.34 -16.72
N PRO A 105 0.24 17.62 -16.38
CA PRO A 105 0.64 18.06 -15.06
C PRO A 105 -0.35 17.67 -13.96
N ASP A 106 -1.66 17.65 -14.23
CA ASP A 106 -2.67 17.24 -13.25
C ASP A 106 -2.51 15.76 -12.86
N ASP A 107 -2.10 14.90 -13.80
CA ASP A 107 -1.77 13.50 -13.51
C ASP A 107 -0.51 13.39 -12.66
N TRP A 108 0.48 14.26 -12.90
CA TRP A 108 1.70 14.29 -12.09
C TRP A 108 1.39 14.69 -10.64
N ASP A 109 0.63 15.76 -10.46
CA ASP A 109 0.22 16.23 -9.12
C ASP A 109 -0.56 15.13 -8.38
N ARG A 110 -1.49 14.47 -9.05
CA ARG A 110 -2.24 13.34 -8.46
C ARG A 110 -1.33 12.21 -7.98
N MET A 111 -0.30 11.87 -8.76
CA MET A 111 0.67 10.82 -8.39
C MET A 111 1.56 11.27 -7.23
N ILE A 112 2.12 12.48 -7.28
CA ILE A 112 3.00 13.02 -6.23
C ILE A 112 2.23 13.18 -4.92
N ASP A 113 1.05 13.79 -4.97
CA ASP A 113 0.23 14.04 -3.80
C ASP A 113 -0.23 12.75 -3.12
N THR A 114 -0.58 11.72 -3.92
CA THR A 114 -1.03 10.45 -3.35
C THR A 114 0.13 9.59 -2.88
N ASN A 115 1.11 9.33 -3.78
CA ASN A 115 2.12 8.32 -3.55
C ASN A 115 3.24 8.78 -2.59
N LEU A 116 3.54 10.08 -2.55
CA LEU A 116 4.58 10.66 -1.69
C LEU A 116 3.99 11.46 -0.54
N LYS A 117 3.25 12.54 -0.81
CA LYS A 117 2.71 13.38 0.27
C LYS A 117 1.70 12.62 1.11
N GLY A 118 0.84 11.78 0.48
CA GLY A 118 -0.12 10.94 1.19
C GLY A 118 0.55 9.95 2.13
N LEU A 119 1.59 9.25 1.66
CA LEU A 119 2.39 8.35 2.49
C LEU A 119 3.03 9.10 3.67
N LEU A 120 3.64 10.25 3.41
CA LEU A 120 4.25 11.09 4.44
C LEU A 120 3.23 11.62 5.46
N ASN A 121 2.05 12.06 5.01
CA ASN A 121 0.99 12.55 5.90
C ASN A 121 0.57 11.46 6.89
N VAL A 122 0.30 10.24 6.40
CA VAL A 122 -0.12 9.11 7.25
C VAL A 122 1.01 8.67 8.18
N SER A 123 2.22 8.50 7.65
CA SER A 123 3.39 8.10 8.45
C SER A 123 3.67 9.13 9.55
N ARG A 124 3.65 10.44 9.24
CA ARG A 124 3.86 11.51 10.23
C ARG A 124 2.78 11.54 11.31
N ALA A 125 1.54 11.19 10.97
CA ALA A 125 0.43 11.19 11.92
C ALA A 125 0.45 9.98 12.87
N VAL A 126 1.03 8.85 12.47
CA VAL A 126 0.94 7.56 13.20
C VAL A 126 2.28 7.12 13.79
N MET A 127 3.39 7.19 13.05
CA MET A 127 4.70 6.68 13.49
C MET A 127 5.21 7.25 14.80
N PRO A 128 5.01 8.55 15.15
CA PRO A 128 5.49 9.06 16.43
C PRO A 128 5.00 8.27 17.64
N THR A 129 3.77 7.77 17.60
CA THR A 129 3.19 6.96 18.68
C THR A 129 3.75 5.54 18.69
N MET A 130 4.06 4.96 17.53
CA MET A 130 4.77 3.68 17.44
C MET A 130 6.20 3.79 17.99
N VAL A 131 6.93 4.86 17.62
CA VAL A 131 8.29 5.14 18.09
C VAL A 131 8.29 5.38 19.62
N ALA A 132 7.33 6.17 20.14
CA ALA A 132 7.20 6.41 21.58
C ALA A 132 6.87 5.12 22.35
N ARG A 133 6.07 4.22 21.77
CA ARG A 133 5.80 2.88 22.31
C ARG A 133 7.02 1.95 22.20
N GLY A 134 7.96 2.26 21.31
CA GLY A 134 9.17 1.48 21.05
C GLY A 134 8.98 0.24 20.19
N THR A 135 7.77 0.02 19.61
CA THR A 135 7.48 -1.16 18.76
C THR A 135 6.39 -0.86 17.73
N GLY A 136 6.46 -1.53 16.59
CA GLY A 136 5.53 -1.42 15.49
C GLY A 136 6.12 -1.94 14.18
N HIS A 137 5.29 -2.02 13.15
CA HIS A 137 5.75 -2.38 11.81
C HIS A 137 5.07 -1.50 10.75
N VAL A 138 5.85 -0.72 10.04
CA VAL A 138 5.38 0.08 8.88
C VAL A 138 5.70 -0.70 7.63
N VAL A 139 4.70 -0.96 6.78
CA VAL A 139 4.89 -1.58 5.47
C VAL A 139 4.42 -0.61 4.40
N ASN A 140 5.30 -0.27 3.48
CA ASN A 140 5.00 0.59 2.35
C ASN A 140 4.81 -0.27 1.09
N ILE A 141 3.74 -0.06 0.33
CA ILE A 141 3.58 -0.70 -0.97
C ILE A 141 4.34 0.13 -2.01
N GLY A 142 5.52 -0.38 -2.37
CA GLY A 142 6.36 0.16 -3.41
C GLY A 142 5.95 -0.30 -4.81
N SER A 143 6.92 -0.65 -5.64
CA SER A 143 6.73 -1.22 -6.98
C SER A 143 8.09 -1.59 -7.58
N THR A 144 8.13 -2.53 -8.53
CA THR A 144 9.29 -2.71 -9.44
C THR A 144 9.68 -1.39 -10.13
N ALA A 145 8.72 -0.45 -10.32
CA ALA A 145 8.95 0.89 -10.83
C ALA A 145 9.76 1.81 -9.89
N GLY A 146 10.00 1.40 -8.65
CA GLY A 146 10.92 2.04 -7.69
C GLY A 146 12.35 1.50 -7.76
N HIS A 147 12.61 0.50 -8.59
CA HIS A 147 13.92 -0.12 -8.79
C HIS A 147 14.45 0.09 -10.21
N GLN A 148 13.55 0.18 -11.17
CA GLN A 148 13.90 0.39 -12.59
C GLN A 148 12.87 1.31 -13.24
N VAL A 149 13.33 2.16 -14.14
CA VAL A 149 12.45 3.02 -14.94
C VAL A 149 11.99 2.32 -16.21
N TYR A 150 10.77 2.65 -16.67
CA TYR A 150 10.26 2.22 -17.96
C TYR A 150 9.79 3.42 -18.79
N PRO A 151 9.80 3.31 -20.12
CA PRO A 151 9.38 4.41 -21.01
C PRO A 151 8.00 4.94 -20.68
N MET A 152 7.81 6.26 -20.73
CA MET A 152 6.56 6.99 -20.44
C MET A 152 6.05 6.88 -19.00
N GLY A 153 6.71 6.13 -18.12
CA GLY A 153 6.33 5.98 -16.70
C GLY A 153 6.97 7.03 -15.77
N ASN A 154 7.59 8.06 -16.30
CA ASN A 154 8.47 9.05 -15.66
C ASN A 154 8.09 9.45 -14.23
N VAL A 155 6.98 10.17 -14.03
CA VAL A 155 6.58 10.64 -12.69
C VAL A 155 6.14 9.49 -11.78
N TYR A 156 5.46 8.47 -12.30
CA TYR A 156 5.15 7.28 -11.50
C TYR A 156 6.42 6.61 -10.99
N ASN A 157 7.42 6.39 -11.88
CA ASN A 157 8.72 5.85 -11.47
C ASN A 157 9.35 6.75 -10.39
N ALA A 158 9.40 8.06 -10.61
CA ALA A 158 9.96 9.00 -9.64
C ALA A 158 9.27 8.89 -8.26
N THR A 159 7.92 8.78 -8.24
CA THR A 159 7.21 8.59 -6.97
C THR A 159 7.56 7.26 -6.30
N LYS A 160 7.75 6.18 -7.05
CA LYS A 160 8.07 4.87 -6.48
C LYS A 160 9.54 4.75 -6.05
N PHE A 161 10.48 5.39 -6.76
CA PHE A 161 11.85 5.61 -6.25
C PHE A 161 11.82 6.44 -4.95
N GLY A 162 10.98 7.48 -4.89
CA GLY A 162 10.77 8.27 -3.67
C GLY A 162 10.21 7.42 -2.52
N VAL A 163 9.24 6.53 -2.75
CA VAL A 163 8.72 5.60 -1.72
C VAL A 163 9.84 4.69 -1.20
N LYS A 164 10.71 4.17 -2.08
CA LYS A 164 11.87 3.37 -1.66
C LYS A 164 12.81 4.18 -0.76
N ALA A 165 13.22 5.37 -1.19
CA ALA A 165 14.08 6.25 -0.40
C ALA A 165 13.46 6.60 0.96
N LEU A 166 12.14 6.90 1.00
CA LEU A 166 11.41 7.17 2.24
C LEU A 166 11.36 5.95 3.14
N THR A 167 11.20 4.74 2.59
CA THR A 167 11.21 3.49 3.37
C THR A 167 12.57 3.28 4.05
N GLU A 168 13.66 3.45 3.31
CA GLU A 168 15.02 3.35 3.85
C GLU A 168 15.26 4.44 4.92
N GLY A 169 14.87 5.69 4.66
CA GLY A 169 14.98 6.80 5.62
C GLY A 169 14.20 6.54 6.90
N MET A 170 12.93 6.13 6.79
CA MET A 170 12.11 5.78 7.96
C MET A 170 12.73 4.64 8.78
N ASN A 171 13.34 3.65 8.12
CA ASN A 171 14.01 2.55 8.84
C ASN A 171 15.23 3.04 9.62
N LEU A 172 16.01 3.97 9.06
CA LEU A 172 17.13 4.61 9.75
C LEU A 172 16.65 5.49 10.92
N ASP A 173 15.58 6.28 10.71
CA ASP A 173 15.02 7.17 11.73
C ASP A 173 14.43 6.40 12.94
N CYS A 174 14.09 5.12 12.76
CA CYS A 174 13.61 4.25 13.85
C CYS A 174 14.75 3.57 14.65
N ALA A 175 16.03 3.88 14.37
CA ALA A 175 17.17 3.33 15.10
C ALA A 175 17.01 3.54 16.62
N GLY A 176 17.39 2.53 17.41
CA GLY A 176 17.20 2.53 18.87
C GLY A 176 15.82 2.09 19.35
N THR A 177 14.89 1.76 18.44
CA THR A 177 13.57 1.19 18.74
C THR A 177 13.42 -0.21 18.14
N LYS A 178 12.29 -0.88 18.42
CA LYS A 178 11.89 -2.13 17.74
C LYS A 178 10.87 -1.87 16.63
N VAL A 179 10.73 -0.62 16.17
CA VAL A 179 9.88 -0.30 15.03
C VAL A 179 10.60 -0.76 13.76
N ARG A 180 9.94 -1.62 12.99
CA ARG A 180 10.44 -2.13 11.70
C ARG A 180 9.80 -1.33 10.56
N VAL A 181 10.52 -1.17 9.47
CA VAL A 181 10.01 -0.57 8.25
C VAL A 181 10.38 -1.46 7.07
N SER A 182 9.39 -1.79 6.23
CA SER A 182 9.53 -2.70 5.10
C SER A 182 8.92 -2.09 3.84
N SER A 183 9.43 -2.47 2.67
CA SER A 183 8.78 -2.30 1.37
C SER A 183 8.35 -3.64 0.81
N VAL A 184 7.15 -3.67 0.22
CA VAL A 184 6.70 -4.76 -0.66
C VAL A 184 6.48 -4.16 -2.03
N ASP A 185 7.21 -4.64 -3.04
CA ASP A 185 7.38 -3.99 -4.33
C ASP A 185 6.83 -4.87 -5.47
N PRO A 186 5.51 -4.77 -5.75
CA PRO A 186 4.89 -5.59 -6.77
C PRO A 186 5.29 -5.20 -8.20
N GLY A 187 5.32 -6.20 -9.08
CA GLY A 187 5.25 -6.01 -10.52
C GLY A 187 3.80 -5.83 -11.00
N HIS A 188 3.42 -6.56 -12.05
CA HIS A 188 2.07 -6.46 -12.63
C HIS A 188 1.05 -7.22 -11.78
N VAL A 189 0.18 -6.48 -11.09
CA VAL A 189 -0.95 -6.99 -10.30
C VAL A 189 -2.26 -6.58 -10.96
N ARG A 190 -3.18 -7.51 -11.20
CA ARG A 190 -4.50 -7.22 -11.77
C ARG A 190 -5.40 -6.59 -10.72
N THR A 191 -5.60 -5.27 -10.79
CA THR A 191 -6.44 -4.46 -9.90
C THR A 191 -7.16 -3.36 -10.67
N GLU A 192 -7.95 -2.53 -9.99
CA GLU A 192 -8.48 -1.28 -10.56
C GLU A 192 -7.39 -0.25 -10.95
N PHE A 193 -6.14 -0.45 -10.51
CA PHE A 193 -5.02 0.46 -10.73
C PHE A 193 -4.79 0.80 -12.20
N THR A 194 -4.85 -0.21 -13.08
CA THR A 194 -4.61 0.00 -14.52
C THR A 194 -5.74 0.79 -15.16
N ALA A 195 -6.99 0.56 -14.75
CA ALA A 195 -8.12 1.35 -15.21
C ALA A 195 -8.02 2.82 -14.73
N VAL A 196 -7.57 3.05 -13.49
CA VAL A 196 -7.30 4.39 -12.95
C VAL A 196 -6.20 5.09 -13.75
N ARG A 197 -5.12 4.39 -14.10
CA ARG A 197 -4.02 4.91 -14.93
C ARG A 197 -4.51 5.42 -16.27
N PHE A 198 -5.43 4.72 -16.89
CA PHE A 198 -5.96 5.06 -18.22
C PHE A 198 -7.30 5.80 -18.15
N HIS A 199 -7.56 6.55 -17.07
CA HIS A 199 -8.77 7.40 -16.91
C HIS A 199 -10.09 6.67 -17.15
N GLY A 200 -10.15 5.37 -16.79
CA GLY A 200 -11.34 4.53 -16.94
C GLY A 200 -11.42 3.74 -18.25
N ASP A 201 -10.45 3.87 -19.14
CA ASP A 201 -10.35 3.05 -20.36
C ASP A 201 -10.01 1.60 -19.99
N ARG A 202 -11.07 0.80 -19.79
CA ARG A 202 -10.96 -0.61 -19.41
C ARG A 202 -10.36 -1.47 -20.53
N ALA A 203 -10.68 -1.17 -21.78
CA ALA A 203 -10.16 -1.93 -22.91
C ALA A 203 -8.64 -1.83 -23.01
N ARG A 204 -8.10 -0.62 -22.78
CA ARG A 204 -6.65 -0.39 -22.71
C ARG A 204 -6.05 -1.00 -21.45
N ALA A 205 -6.75 -0.94 -20.33
CA ALA A 205 -6.30 -1.52 -19.07
C ALA A 205 -6.16 -3.05 -19.14
N ASP A 206 -7.12 -3.74 -19.75
CA ASP A 206 -7.10 -5.20 -19.88
C ASP A 206 -5.98 -5.68 -20.80
N LYS A 207 -5.69 -4.97 -21.89
CA LYS A 207 -4.58 -5.28 -22.81
C LYS A 207 -3.20 -5.33 -22.15
N VAL A 208 -3.01 -4.66 -21.00
CA VAL A 208 -1.75 -4.70 -20.26
C VAL A 208 -1.40 -6.14 -19.86
N TYR A 209 -2.40 -6.95 -19.60
CA TYR A 209 -2.26 -8.32 -19.09
C TYR A 209 -2.35 -9.42 -20.19
N ASP A 210 -2.45 -9.03 -21.47
CA ASP A 210 -2.54 -9.99 -22.56
C ASP A 210 -1.27 -10.85 -22.65
N GLY A 211 -1.45 -12.15 -22.85
CA GLY A 211 -0.37 -13.11 -23.08
C GLY A 211 0.43 -13.53 -21.84
N PHE A 212 0.04 -13.12 -20.61
CA PHE A 212 0.66 -13.66 -19.38
C PHE A 212 -0.32 -13.65 -18.20
N ARG A 213 -0.03 -14.46 -17.19
CA ARG A 213 -0.78 -14.48 -15.94
C ARG A 213 -0.19 -13.43 -14.98
N PRO A 214 -0.91 -12.32 -14.71
CA PRO A 214 -0.47 -11.34 -13.72
C PRO A 214 -0.62 -11.89 -12.30
N LEU A 215 0.03 -11.23 -11.33
CA LEU A 215 -0.29 -11.43 -9.92
C LEU A 215 -1.72 -10.95 -9.63
N MET A 216 -2.34 -11.57 -8.65
CA MET A 216 -3.61 -11.13 -8.08
C MET A 216 -3.34 -10.36 -6.77
N PRO A 217 -4.27 -9.50 -6.32
CA PRO A 217 -4.14 -8.80 -5.05
C PRO A 217 -3.85 -9.72 -3.87
N ASP A 218 -4.42 -10.93 -3.87
CA ASP A 218 -4.23 -11.93 -2.81
C ASP A 218 -2.79 -12.45 -2.75
N ASP A 219 -2.10 -12.60 -3.90
CA ASP A 219 -0.69 -12.98 -3.93
C ASP A 219 0.17 -11.96 -3.17
N ILE A 220 -0.14 -10.66 -3.30
CA ILE A 220 0.57 -9.61 -2.58
C ILE A 220 0.16 -9.57 -1.11
N ALA A 221 -1.11 -9.81 -0.80
CA ALA A 221 -1.58 -9.89 0.58
C ALA A 221 -0.89 -11.01 1.36
N ASP A 222 -0.62 -12.15 0.72
CA ASP A 222 0.13 -13.26 1.30
C ASP A 222 1.57 -12.86 1.63
N VAL A 223 2.25 -12.13 0.74
CA VAL A 223 3.60 -11.64 0.98
C VAL A 223 3.61 -10.60 2.11
N VAL A 224 2.69 -9.64 2.10
CA VAL A 224 2.57 -8.65 3.19
C VAL A 224 2.30 -9.35 4.53
N ALA A 225 1.39 -10.33 4.56
CA ALA A 225 1.11 -11.12 5.76
C ALA A 225 2.34 -11.88 6.24
N TYR A 226 3.12 -12.46 5.34
CA TYR A 226 4.40 -13.11 5.69
C TYR A 226 5.38 -12.11 6.33
N VAL A 227 5.57 -10.94 5.73
CA VAL A 227 6.47 -9.88 6.23
C VAL A 227 6.09 -9.44 7.64
N VAL A 228 4.80 -9.17 7.90
CA VAL A 228 4.37 -8.69 9.24
C VAL A 228 4.35 -9.80 10.29
N ASN A 229 4.25 -11.07 9.89
CA ASN A 229 4.26 -12.23 10.78
C ASN A 229 5.66 -12.69 11.22
N LEU A 230 6.73 -12.04 10.75
CA LEU A 230 8.10 -12.38 11.16
C LEU A 230 8.33 -12.11 12.66
N PRO A 231 9.25 -12.86 13.30
CA PRO A 231 9.69 -12.56 14.66
C PRO A 231 10.22 -11.11 14.78
N GLU A 232 10.07 -10.50 15.95
CA GLU A 232 10.42 -9.09 16.18
C GLU A 232 11.87 -8.74 15.85
N HIS A 233 12.80 -9.68 15.96
CA HIS A 233 14.23 -9.47 15.64
C HIS A 233 14.54 -9.58 14.14
N MET A 234 13.56 -9.98 13.30
CA MET A 234 13.71 -10.11 11.87
C MET A 234 12.98 -8.96 11.15
N ASN A 235 13.63 -8.34 10.19
CA ASN A 235 13.03 -7.36 9.30
C ASN A 235 13.38 -7.70 7.85
N ILE A 236 12.37 -7.86 7.00
CA ILE A 236 12.56 -7.85 5.55
C ILE A 236 12.45 -6.39 5.13
N VAL A 237 13.57 -5.79 4.75
CA VAL A 237 13.61 -4.36 4.41
C VAL A 237 12.90 -4.10 3.08
N ASP A 238 13.12 -5.00 2.11
CA ASP A 238 12.61 -4.85 0.74
C ASP A 238 12.35 -6.23 0.13
N VAL A 239 11.19 -6.40 -0.52
CA VAL A 239 10.84 -7.62 -1.25
C VAL A 239 10.16 -7.31 -2.57
N ILE A 240 10.77 -7.73 -3.67
CA ILE A 240 10.24 -7.58 -5.02
C ILE A 240 9.45 -8.84 -5.38
N VAL A 241 8.19 -8.67 -5.81
CA VAL A 241 7.30 -9.76 -6.18
C VAL A 241 6.77 -9.54 -7.59
N VAL A 242 7.08 -10.44 -8.51
CA VAL A 242 6.70 -10.31 -9.93
C VAL A 242 6.01 -11.57 -10.44
N PRO A 243 5.14 -11.45 -11.46
CA PRO A 243 4.70 -12.62 -12.21
C PRO A 243 5.90 -13.42 -12.73
N SER A 244 5.81 -14.74 -12.78
CA SER A 244 6.91 -15.58 -13.30
C SER A 244 7.31 -15.25 -14.75
N ALA A 245 6.39 -14.68 -15.52
CA ALA A 245 6.65 -14.20 -16.87
C ALA A 245 7.33 -12.83 -16.93
N GLN A 246 7.34 -12.07 -15.84
CA GLN A 246 7.94 -10.73 -15.79
C GLN A 246 9.44 -10.83 -15.45
N ARG A 247 10.32 -10.40 -16.37
CA ARG A 247 11.78 -10.46 -16.20
C ARG A 247 12.37 -9.19 -15.59
N ASN A 248 11.78 -8.03 -15.93
CA ASN A 248 12.08 -6.73 -15.32
C ASN A 248 10.85 -5.83 -15.40
N VAL A 249 10.99 -4.52 -15.15
CA VAL A 249 9.84 -3.60 -15.10
C VAL A 249 9.06 -3.49 -16.43
N TYR A 250 9.66 -3.84 -17.57
CA TYR A 250 9.05 -3.72 -18.92
C TYR A 250 9.21 -4.94 -19.82
N VAL A 251 10.04 -5.92 -19.45
CA VAL A 251 10.20 -7.16 -20.22
C VAL A 251 9.32 -8.25 -19.61
N ILE A 252 8.36 -8.71 -20.40
CA ILE A 252 7.41 -9.75 -20.04
C ILE A 252 7.41 -10.81 -21.12
N ASP A 253 7.59 -12.08 -20.73
CA ASP A 253 7.44 -13.22 -21.63
C ASP A 253 5.94 -13.41 -21.87
N ARG A 254 5.49 -13.08 -23.07
CA ARG A 254 4.09 -13.25 -23.47
C ARG A 254 3.96 -14.53 -24.26
N ALA A 255 2.96 -15.36 -23.91
CA ALA A 255 2.57 -16.49 -24.75
C ALA A 255 2.02 -15.93 -26.08
N THR A 256 2.53 -16.42 -27.18
CA THR A 256 2.05 -16.12 -28.56
C THR A 256 0.75 -16.86 -28.84
#